data_39ed571882451258e8cafcd4857f027d
#
_entry.id   39ed571882451258e8cafcd4857f027d
#
_cell.length_a   1.000
_cell.length_b   1.000
_cell.length_c   1.000
_cell.angle_alpha   90.00
_cell.angle_beta   90.00
_cell.angle_gamma   90.00
#
_symmetry.space_group_name_H-M   'P 1'
#
loop_
_entity.id
_entity.type
_entity.pdbx_description
1 polymer ?
#
loop_
_entity_poly.entity_id
_entity_poly.type
_entity_poly.pdbx_seq_one_letter_code
_entity_poly.pdbx_strand_id
1 'polypeptide(L)'
;MTTPITTGTVQPRDSISTAIKDAAASGRPAVVAFMTAGFPDRAHFTQSLRAIATEVDVVEIGVPFSDPMADGATIQRASFASLQGGFTLRWLLDELEAMQPRPQAPVLLMSYLNPLLAFGLER
;
A
#
# COMPACT_ATOMS: atom_id res chain seq x y z
N MET A 1 5.57 -32.81 -28.55
CA MET A 1 6.42 -31.91 -27.75
C MET A 1 5.55 -30.92 -27.04
N THR A 2 5.30 -31.12 -25.76
CA THR A 2 4.59 -30.18 -24.94
C THR A 2 5.55 -29.08 -24.54
N THR A 3 5.33 -27.86 -25.05
CA THR A 3 6.00 -26.66 -24.55
C THR A 3 5.58 -26.49 -23.09
N PRO A 4 6.51 -26.39 -22.12
CA PRO A 4 6.09 -26.10 -20.78
C PRO A 4 5.35 -24.76 -20.78
N ILE A 5 4.10 -24.79 -20.37
CA ILE A 5 3.38 -23.56 -20.04
C ILE A 5 4.13 -23.01 -18.84
N THR A 6 5.01 -22.05 -19.09
CA THR A 6 5.55 -21.24 -18.02
C THR A 6 4.36 -20.47 -17.50
N THR A 7 3.73 -21.00 -16.47
CA THR A 7 2.81 -20.19 -15.66
C THR A 7 3.68 -19.12 -15.03
N GLY A 8 3.90 -18.06 -15.78
CA GLY A 8 4.58 -16.87 -15.25
C GLY A 8 3.82 -16.43 -14.03
N THR A 9 4.47 -16.50 -12.88
CA THR A 9 3.90 -16.01 -11.64
C THR A 9 3.59 -14.53 -11.88
N VAL A 10 2.31 -14.16 -11.88
CA VAL A 10 1.89 -12.76 -12.04
C VAL A 10 2.54 -11.98 -10.90
N GLN A 11 3.43 -11.05 -11.25
CA GLN A 11 4.09 -10.23 -10.24
C GLN A 11 3.11 -9.20 -9.68
N PRO A 12 3.19 -8.86 -8.38
CA PRO A 12 2.30 -7.85 -7.79
C PRO A 12 2.29 -6.52 -8.55
N ARG A 13 3.44 -6.10 -9.08
CA ARG A 13 3.55 -4.89 -9.91
C ARG A 13 2.69 -4.95 -11.18
N ASP A 14 2.41 -6.13 -11.69
CA ASP A 14 1.62 -6.29 -12.92
C ASP A 14 0.16 -5.91 -12.71
N SER A 15 -0.39 -6.13 -11.51
CA SER A 15 -1.74 -5.69 -11.17
C SER A 15 -1.85 -4.17 -11.11
N ILE A 16 -0.81 -3.49 -10.66
CA ILE A 16 -0.74 -2.02 -10.65
C ILE A 16 -0.70 -1.49 -12.08
N SER A 17 0.18 -2.04 -12.90
CA SER A 17 0.29 -1.65 -14.32
C SER A 17 -1.01 -1.89 -15.06
N THR A 18 -1.66 -3.02 -14.83
CA THR A 18 -2.96 -3.34 -15.44
C THR A 18 -4.03 -2.35 -15.02
N ALA A 19 -4.13 -2.00 -13.75
CA ALA A 19 -5.11 -1.04 -13.25
C ALA A 19 -4.95 0.33 -13.92
N ILE A 20 -3.72 0.80 -14.09
CA ILE A 20 -3.42 2.08 -14.73
C ILE A 20 -3.77 2.04 -16.23
N LYS A 21 -3.40 0.96 -16.91
CA LYS A 21 -3.69 0.78 -18.35
C LYS A 21 -5.19 0.66 -18.61
N ASP A 22 -5.92 -0.05 -17.76
CA ASP A 22 -7.38 -0.20 -17.90
C ASP A 22 -8.10 1.14 -17.73
N ALA A 23 -7.67 1.97 -16.79
CA ALA A 23 -8.19 3.32 -16.64
C ALA A 23 -7.96 4.14 -17.90
N ALA A 24 -6.75 4.13 -18.45
CA ALA A 24 -6.41 4.83 -19.69
C ALA A 24 -7.23 4.32 -20.87
N ALA A 25 -7.43 3.00 -20.99
CA ALA A 25 -8.22 2.39 -22.05
C ALA A 25 -9.70 2.79 -21.96
N SER A 26 -10.22 3.10 -20.77
CA SER A 26 -11.58 3.61 -20.57
C SER A 26 -11.71 5.12 -20.81
N GLY A 27 -10.64 5.80 -21.20
CA GLY A 27 -10.64 7.22 -21.54
C GLY A 27 -10.48 8.17 -20.35
N ARG A 28 -10.01 7.69 -19.21
CA ARG A 28 -9.78 8.51 -18.01
C ARG A 28 -8.39 8.29 -17.42
N PRO A 29 -7.83 9.30 -16.72
CA PRO A 29 -6.58 9.08 -15.98
C PRO A 29 -6.81 8.12 -14.79
N ALA A 30 -5.80 7.34 -14.46
CA ALA A 30 -5.82 6.52 -13.26
C ALA A 30 -5.73 7.40 -12.00
N VAL A 31 -6.45 7.01 -10.97
CA VAL A 31 -6.42 7.67 -9.66
C VAL A 31 -5.63 6.80 -8.70
N VAL A 32 -4.57 7.36 -8.15
CA VAL A 32 -3.76 6.74 -7.09
C VAL A 32 -3.99 7.52 -5.80
N ALA A 33 -4.59 6.87 -4.81
CA ALA A 33 -4.86 7.50 -3.53
C ALA A 33 -3.76 7.16 -2.53
N PHE A 34 -3.24 8.17 -1.83
CA PHE A 34 -2.25 8.00 -0.77
C PHE A 34 -2.92 7.94 0.60
N MET A 35 -2.46 7.02 1.45
CA MET A 35 -2.91 6.91 2.84
C MET A 35 -1.69 6.66 3.73
N THR A 36 -1.67 7.26 4.93
CA THR A 36 -0.68 6.91 5.95
C THR A 36 -1.16 5.68 6.73
N ALA A 37 -0.33 4.63 6.77
CA ALA A 37 -0.67 3.41 7.48
C ALA A 37 -0.90 3.68 8.97
N GLY A 38 -1.98 3.13 9.52
CA GLY A 38 -2.33 3.27 10.93
C GLY A 38 -2.89 4.63 11.34
N PHE A 39 -3.12 5.55 10.42
CA PHE A 39 -3.70 6.86 10.71
C PHE A 39 -5.20 6.87 10.38
N PRO A 40 -6.07 7.51 11.21
CA PRO A 40 -5.77 8.15 12.50
C PRO A 40 -5.52 7.15 13.63
N ASP A 41 -5.96 5.93 13.51
CA ASP A 41 -5.68 4.77 14.34
C ASP A 41 -5.80 3.50 13.49
N ARG A 42 -5.41 2.35 14.05
CA ARG A 42 -5.35 1.09 13.30
C ARG A 42 -6.70 0.65 12.75
N ALA A 43 -7.76 0.73 13.55
CA ALA A 43 -9.09 0.29 13.14
C ALA A 43 -9.67 1.17 12.04
N HIS A 44 -9.59 2.49 12.19
CA HIS A 44 -10.07 3.43 11.18
C HIS A 44 -9.27 3.35 9.88
N PHE A 45 -7.95 3.13 9.97
CA PHE A 45 -7.12 2.92 8.79
C PHE A 45 -7.62 1.74 7.95
N THR A 46 -7.86 0.60 8.58
CA THR A 46 -8.32 -0.61 7.87
C THR A 46 -9.67 -0.39 7.20
N GLN A 47 -10.61 0.25 7.89
CA GLN A 47 -11.92 0.60 7.33
C GLN A 47 -11.78 1.56 6.14
N SER A 48 -10.97 2.61 6.29
CA SER A 48 -10.73 3.59 5.23
C SER A 48 -10.06 2.97 4.02
N LEU A 49 -9.11 2.07 4.22
CA LEU A 49 -8.45 1.35 3.13
C LEU A 49 -9.48 0.57 2.30
N ARG A 50 -10.37 -0.17 2.93
CA ARG A 50 -11.42 -0.91 2.24
C ARG A 50 -12.32 0.02 1.42
N ALA A 51 -12.76 1.12 2.02
CA ALA A 51 -13.65 2.07 1.36
C ALA A 51 -12.97 2.76 0.17
N ILE A 52 -11.76 3.28 0.36
CA ILE A 52 -11.02 3.99 -0.68
C ILE A 52 -10.67 3.05 -1.83
N ALA A 53 -10.28 1.82 -1.54
CA ALA A 53 -9.90 0.84 -2.56
C ALA A 53 -11.06 0.48 -3.52
N THR A 54 -12.31 0.77 -3.18
CA THR A 54 -13.43 0.59 -4.11
C THR A 54 -13.60 1.75 -5.09
N GLU A 55 -12.99 2.91 -4.82
CA GLU A 55 -13.23 4.15 -5.56
C GLU A 55 -12.03 4.60 -6.40
N VAL A 56 -10.86 3.98 -6.22
CA VAL A 56 -9.62 4.35 -6.90
C VAL A 56 -9.02 3.18 -7.65
N ASP A 57 -8.06 3.47 -8.52
CA ASP A 57 -7.39 2.44 -9.32
C ASP A 57 -6.22 1.78 -8.59
N VAL A 58 -5.53 2.53 -7.74
CA VAL A 58 -4.39 2.05 -6.94
C VAL A 58 -4.39 2.78 -5.60
N VAL A 59 -4.06 2.08 -4.53
CA VAL A 59 -3.82 2.70 -3.22
C VAL A 59 -2.33 2.64 -2.89
N GLU A 60 -1.77 3.80 -2.57
CA GLU A 60 -0.39 3.93 -2.09
C GLU A 60 -0.41 4.14 -0.59
N ILE A 61 0.18 3.20 0.14
CA ILE A 61 0.22 3.24 1.61
C ILE A 61 1.59 3.73 2.06
N GLY A 62 1.61 4.86 2.73
CA GLY A 62 2.82 5.42 3.33
C GLY A 62 3.17 4.71 4.63
N VAL A 63 4.39 4.19 4.73
CA VAL A 63 4.91 3.57 5.94
C VAL A 63 5.45 4.64 6.87
N PRO A 64 4.87 4.83 8.08
CA PRO A 64 5.36 5.81 9.04
C PRO A 64 6.82 5.58 9.42
N PHE A 65 7.58 6.68 9.48
CA PHE A 65 8.99 6.70 9.87
C PHE A 65 9.24 7.88 10.81
N SER A 66 10.14 7.70 11.77
CA SER A 66 10.42 8.70 12.81
C SER A 66 11.09 9.97 12.28
N ASP A 67 11.82 9.85 11.16
CA ASP A 67 12.60 10.95 10.57
C ASP A 67 12.21 11.21 9.11
N PRO A 68 10.95 11.62 8.86
CA PRO A 68 10.39 11.71 7.50
C PRO A 68 10.82 13.02 6.79
N MET A 69 12.10 13.19 6.55
CA MET A 69 12.70 14.44 6.06
C MET A 69 12.19 14.92 4.70
N ALA A 70 11.77 13.97 3.85
CA ALA A 70 11.27 14.29 2.51
C ALA A 70 9.76 14.58 2.48
N ASP A 71 9.04 14.35 3.57
CA ASP A 71 7.60 14.53 3.63
C ASP A 71 7.22 15.95 4.04
N GLY A 72 6.06 16.41 3.56
CA GLY A 72 5.45 17.65 4.01
C GLY A 72 4.85 17.54 5.41
N ALA A 73 4.50 18.68 5.99
CA ALA A 73 4.03 18.78 7.38
C ALA A 73 2.79 17.92 7.66
N THR A 74 1.85 17.84 6.73
CA THR A 74 0.62 17.04 6.90
C THR A 74 0.93 15.55 7.03
N ILE A 75 1.78 15.03 6.16
CA ILE A 75 2.16 13.61 6.19
C ILE A 75 3.07 13.33 7.40
N GLN A 76 3.97 14.24 7.76
CA GLN A 76 4.77 14.09 8.97
C GLN A 76 3.90 13.97 10.23
N ARG A 77 2.85 14.80 10.35
CA ARG A 77 1.92 14.72 11.49
C ARG A 77 1.15 13.40 11.52
N ALA A 78 0.69 12.94 10.36
CA ALA A 78 -0.01 11.65 10.26
C ALA A 78 0.90 10.49 10.64
N SER A 79 2.15 10.48 10.16
CA SER A 79 3.16 9.47 10.54
C SER A 79 3.45 9.48 12.04
N PHE A 80 3.63 10.65 12.62
CA PHE A 80 3.87 10.80 14.06
C PHE A 80 2.71 10.24 14.88
N ALA A 81 1.47 10.60 14.52
CA ALA A 81 0.28 10.09 15.20
C ALA A 81 0.18 8.58 15.11
N SER A 82 0.47 8.01 13.94
CA SER A 82 0.46 6.55 13.74
C SER A 82 1.51 5.85 14.58
N LEU A 83 2.74 6.37 14.62
CA LEU A 83 3.81 5.81 15.45
C LEU A 83 3.47 5.86 16.95
N GLN A 84 2.87 6.95 17.40
CA GLN A 84 2.40 7.06 18.79
C GLN A 84 1.29 6.06 19.12
N GLY A 85 0.47 5.72 18.15
CA GLY A 85 -0.56 4.69 18.27
C GLY A 85 -0.03 3.25 18.21
N GLY A 86 1.29 3.07 18.14
CA GLY A 86 1.92 1.76 18.16
C GLY A 86 2.10 1.10 16.80
N PHE A 87 2.11 1.87 15.71
CA PHE A 87 2.35 1.32 14.38
C PHE A 87 3.67 0.57 14.31
N THR A 88 3.65 -0.59 13.64
CA THR A 88 4.82 -1.33 13.20
C THR A 88 4.62 -1.82 11.77
N LEU A 89 5.70 -1.98 11.01
CA LEU A 89 5.61 -2.54 9.67
C LEU A 89 5.06 -3.97 9.71
N ARG A 90 5.41 -4.75 10.72
CA ARG A 90 4.86 -6.09 10.93
C ARG A 90 3.34 -6.05 11.04
N TRP A 91 2.80 -5.14 11.86
CA TRP A 91 1.36 -4.99 11.99
C TRP A 91 0.69 -4.73 10.63
N LEU A 92 1.27 -3.82 9.83
CA LEU A 92 0.72 -3.48 8.51
C LEU A 92 0.69 -4.69 7.59
N LEU A 93 1.80 -5.43 7.51
CA LEU A 93 1.88 -6.60 6.64
C LEU A 93 0.93 -7.71 7.09
N ASP A 94 0.84 -7.96 8.39
CA ASP A 94 -0.10 -8.93 8.95
C ASP A 94 -1.55 -8.52 8.68
N GLU A 95 -1.87 -7.23 8.81
CA GLU A 95 -3.20 -6.71 8.54
C GLU A 95 -3.58 -6.86 7.07
N LEU A 96 -2.68 -6.52 6.14
CA LEU A 96 -2.93 -6.68 4.71
C LEU A 96 -3.09 -8.15 4.32
N GLU A 97 -2.29 -9.04 4.90
CA GLU A 97 -2.39 -10.48 4.66
C GLU A 97 -3.71 -11.05 5.16
N ALA A 98 -4.17 -10.60 6.32
CA ALA A 98 -5.39 -11.08 6.96
C ALA A 98 -6.68 -10.52 6.34
N MET A 99 -6.60 -9.46 5.54
CA MET A 99 -7.79 -8.84 4.96
C MET A 99 -8.52 -9.79 4.00
N GLN A 100 -9.80 -10.06 4.33
CA GLN A 100 -10.70 -10.85 3.48
C GLN A 100 -12.06 -10.14 3.41
N PRO A 101 -12.55 -9.85 2.20
CA PRO A 101 -11.82 -9.94 0.93
C PRO A 101 -10.65 -8.99 0.88
N ARG A 102 -9.71 -9.24 -0.03
CA ARG A 102 -8.59 -8.32 -0.28
C ARG A 102 -9.11 -6.96 -0.74
N PRO A 103 -8.35 -5.86 -0.54
CA PRO A 103 -8.71 -4.57 -1.13
C PRO A 103 -8.95 -4.72 -2.64
N GLN A 104 -9.99 -4.08 -3.14
CA GLN A 104 -10.39 -4.20 -4.55
C GLN A 104 -9.32 -3.62 -5.48
N ALA A 105 -8.78 -2.44 -5.14
CA ALA A 105 -7.66 -1.86 -5.85
C ALA A 105 -6.33 -2.49 -5.40
N PRO A 106 -5.34 -2.65 -6.29
CA PRO A 106 -4.02 -3.07 -5.90
C PRO A 106 -3.38 -2.03 -4.98
N VAL A 107 -2.53 -2.52 -4.07
CA VAL A 107 -1.87 -1.73 -3.03
C VAL A 107 -0.37 -1.73 -3.27
N LEU A 108 0.26 -0.57 -3.13
CA LEU A 108 1.71 -0.45 -3.08
C LEU A 108 2.14 0.29 -1.81
N LEU A 109 3.33 -0.01 -1.33
CA LEU A 109 3.89 0.65 -0.16
C LEU A 109 4.88 1.72 -0.59
N MET A 110 4.78 2.90 0.03
CA MET A 110 5.77 3.96 -0.08
C MET A 110 6.51 4.07 1.25
N SER A 111 7.82 3.91 1.23
CA SER A 111 8.62 3.86 2.45
C SER A 111 10.00 4.48 2.26
N TYR A 112 10.55 5.03 3.33
CA TYR A 112 11.99 5.23 3.42
C TYR A 112 12.69 3.87 3.49
N LEU A 113 13.95 3.84 3.11
CA LEU A 113 14.73 2.60 3.12
C LEU A 113 14.94 2.04 4.54
N ASN A 114 15.10 2.93 5.52
CA ASN A 114 15.42 2.55 6.89
C ASN A 114 14.42 1.58 7.53
N PRO A 115 13.09 1.81 7.47
CA PRO A 115 12.13 0.85 8.01
C PRO A 115 12.20 -0.52 7.34
N LEU A 116 12.46 -0.55 6.04
CA LEU A 116 12.58 -1.81 5.30
C LEU A 116 13.82 -2.60 5.68
N LEU A 117 14.96 -1.92 5.85
CA LEU A 117 16.21 -2.54 6.30
C LEU A 117 16.08 -3.07 7.73
N ALA A 118 15.45 -2.31 8.62
CA ALA A 118 15.21 -2.73 10.00
C ALA A 118 14.29 -3.95 10.09
N PHE A 119 13.31 -4.07 9.20
CA PHE A 119 12.43 -5.22 9.12
C PHE A 119 13.15 -6.46 8.55
N GLY A 120 14.01 -6.25 7.56
CA GLY A 120 14.77 -7.30 6.86
C GLY A 120 14.24 -7.56 5.45
N LEU A 121 15.13 -7.46 4.46
CA LEU A 121 14.77 -7.56 3.04
C LEU A 121 14.42 -8.98 2.58
N GLU A 122 14.74 -10.00 3.37
CA GLU A 122 14.51 -11.40 3.06
C GLU A 122 13.24 -11.98 3.67
N ARG A 123 12.39 -11.12 4.23
CA ARG A 123 11.17 -11.55 4.92
C ARG A 123 9.92 -11.26 4.11
#